data_664ba44baf9a7c9c2838d4bc01f2f6ea
#
_entry.id   664ba44baf9a7c9c2838d4bc01f2f6ea
#
_cell.length_a   1.000
_cell.length_b   1.000
_cell.length_c   1.000
_cell.angle_alpha   90.00
_cell.angle_beta   90.00
_cell.angle_gamma   90.00
#
_symmetry.space_group_name_H-M   'P 1'
#
loop_
_entity.id
_entity.type
_entity.pdbx_description
1 polymer ?
#
loop_
_entity_poly.entity_id
_entity_poly.type
_entity_poly.pdbx_seq_one_letter_code
_entity_poly.pdbx_strand_id
1 'polypeptide(L)'
;MKFFSRLIRLIHRKINILISYIYSRFGSDLTYINKYKNYDEYINFQKQKSTNPNNIDKWMNDESAIKTEGFSEIFNRNHFWLNKKKNAICLGSRTGQEVKVLLDKGINAIGVDIVPFPPYTDLGDIHNLKYKSKTFDLIFTNIMDHSINPEKFCQEMERIAISGAI
;
A
#
# COMPACT_ATOMS: atom_id res chain seq x y z
N MET A 1 13.23 4.30 -31.20
CA MET A 1 13.11 4.43 -29.73
C MET A 1 12.03 3.54 -29.10
N LYS A 2 10.78 3.47 -29.61
CA LYS A 2 9.70 2.64 -29.01
C LYS A 2 9.96 1.13 -28.99
N PHE A 3 10.70 0.58 -29.92
CA PHE A 3 11.04 -0.86 -29.98
C PHE A 3 12.01 -1.27 -28.84
N PHE A 4 13.03 -0.47 -28.58
CA PHE A 4 14.02 -0.72 -27.53
C PHE A 4 13.39 -0.69 -26.12
N SER A 5 12.49 0.24 -25.88
CA SER A 5 11.78 0.33 -24.58
C SER A 5 10.80 -0.84 -24.36
N ARG A 6 10.27 -1.42 -25.44
CA ARG A 6 9.40 -2.62 -25.37
C ARG A 6 10.22 -3.87 -25.09
N LEU A 7 11.41 -3.96 -25.68
CA LEU A 7 12.33 -5.09 -25.46
C LEU A 7 12.87 -5.09 -24.02
N ILE A 8 13.27 -3.93 -23.50
CA ILE A 8 13.72 -3.76 -22.10
C ILE A 8 12.62 -4.18 -21.12
N ARG A 9 11.37 -3.77 -21.34
CA ARG A 9 10.23 -4.18 -20.50
C ARG A 9 9.97 -5.69 -20.54
N LEU A 10 10.12 -6.32 -21.69
CA LEU A 10 9.98 -7.77 -21.83
C LEU A 10 11.10 -8.53 -21.09
N ILE A 11 12.32 -8.03 -21.14
CA ILE A 11 13.48 -8.59 -20.44
C ILE A 11 13.28 -8.46 -18.93
N HIS A 12 12.90 -7.27 -18.42
CA HIS A 12 12.60 -7.08 -17.00
C HIS A 12 11.47 -8.00 -16.51
N ARG A 13 10.40 -8.15 -17.30
CA ARG A 13 9.29 -9.05 -16.95
C ARG A 13 9.74 -10.52 -16.88
N LYS A 14 10.58 -10.99 -17.81
CA LYS A 14 11.13 -12.35 -17.77
C LYS A 14 12.09 -12.56 -16.61
N ILE A 15 12.94 -11.57 -16.31
CA ILE A 15 13.85 -11.60 -15.15
C ILE A 15 13.04 -11.67 -13.86
N ASN A 16 11.99 -10.85 -13.70
CA ASN A 16 11.15 -10.88 -12.51
C ASN A 16 10.40 -12.21 -12.34
N ILE A 17 9.93 -12.83 -13.43
CA ILE A 17 9.32 -14.16 -13.40
C ILE A 17 10.35 -15.22 -13.00
N LEU A 18 11.57 -15.16 -13.53
CA LEU A 18 12.65 -16.08 -13.17
C LEU A 18 13.06 -15.92 -11.71
N ILE A 19 13.19 -14.69 -11.25
CA ILE A 19 13.48 -14.35 -9.86
C ILE A 19 12.35 -14.90 -8.96
N SER A 20 11.09 -14.64 -9.28
CA SER A 20 9.93 -15.17 -8.55
C SER A 20 9.91 -16.71 -8.51
N TYR A 21 10.26 -17.38 -9.62
CA TYR A 21 10.37 -18.82 -9.67
C TYR A 21 11.52 -19.36 -8.81
N ILE A 22 12.68 -18.73 -8.85
CA ILE A 22 13.83 -19.09 -8.00
C ILE A 22 13.44 -18.91 -6.52
N TYR A 23 12.82 -17.80 -6.16
CA TYR A 23 12.33 -17.54 -4.81
C TYR A 23 11.27 -18.54 -4.34
N SER A 24 10.33 -18.95 -5.19
CA SER A 24 9.32 -19.96 -4.82
C SER A 24 9.93 -21.36 -4.56
N ARG A 25 11.08 -21.66 -5.17
CA ARG A 25 11.70 -22.98 -5.08
C ARG A 25 12.81 -23.10 -4.04
N PHE A 26 13.45 -21.98 -3.68
CA PHE A 26 14.60 -21.92 -2.76
C PHE A 26 14.39 -20.98 -1.57
N GLY A 27 13.23 -20.39 -1.46
CA GLY A 27 12.98 -19.22 -0.63
C GLY A 27 12.48 -19.45 0.77
N SER A 28 13.06 -20.37 1.55
CA SER A 28 12.87 -20.33 3.01
C SER A 28 13.87 -19.41 3.72
N ASP A 29 14.90 -18.93 3.03
CA ASP A 29 15.97 -18.09 3.61
C ASP A 29 16.16 -16.76 2.86
N LEU A 30 15.07 -16.06 2.53
CA LEU A 30 15.17 -14.65 2.27
C LEU A 30 15.45 -13.95 3.60
N THR A 31 16.73 -13.84 3.95
CA THR A 31 17.18 -12.78 4.83
C THR A 31 16.73 -11.47 4.18
N TYR A 32 15.61 -10.95 4.63
CA TYR A 32 15.19 -9.59 4.36
C TYR A 32 16.39 -8.73 4.69
N ILE A 33 17.06 -8.18 3.70
CA ILE A 33 18.21 -7.29 3.93
C ILE A 33 17.61 -6.10 4.66
N ASN A 34 17.71 -6.15 5.99
CA ASN A 34 17.13 -5.15 6.86
C ASN A 34 17.88 -3.84 6.57
N LYS A 35 17.30 -3.00 5.75
CA LYS A 35 17.84 -1.68 5.39
C LYS A 35 18.00 -0.80 6.64
N TYR A 36 17.30 -1.15 7.72
CA TYR A 36 17.23 -0.40 8.96
C TYR A 36 17.76 -1.26 10.12
N LYS A 37 18.52 -0.66 11.04
CA LYS A 37 19.08 -1.36 12.20
C LYS A 37 18.03 -1.76 13.23
N ASN A 38 16.96 -0.98 13.32
CA ASN A 38 15.87 -1.19 14.25
C ASN A 38 14.59 -0.48 13.79
N TYR A 39 13.51 -0.70 14.54
CA TYR A 39 12.21 -0.14 14.23
C TYR A 39 12.17 1.39 14.27
N ASP A 40 12.86 2.01 15.23
CA ASP A 40 12.89 3.47 15.35
C ASP A 40 13.59 4.13 14.17
N GLU A 41 14.67 3.55 13.68
CA GLU A 41 15.36 4.01 12.47
C GLU A 41 14.43 3.93 11.25
N TYR A 42 13.68 2.83 11.10
CA TYR A 42 12.67 2.67 10.05
C TYR A 42 11.60 3.76 10.13
N ILE A 43 10.99 3.96 11.31
CA ILE A 43 9.94 4.98 11.52
C ILE A 43 10.47 6.39 11.25
N ASN A 44 11.67 6.71 11.74
CA ASN A 44 12.29 8.01 11.52
C ASN A 44 12.57 8.27 10.04
N PHE A 45 13.06 7.28 9.31
CA PHE A 45 13.27 7.38 7.86
C PHE A 45 11.96 7.63 7.12
N GLN A 46 10.91 6.87 7.43
CA GLN A 46 9.60 7.06 6.79
C GLN A 46 9.01 8.44 7.10
N LYS A 47 9.12 8.91 8.36
CA LYS A 47 8.69 10.26 8.74
C LYS A 47 9.45 11.33 7.97
N GLN A 48 10.78 11.28 7.95
CA GLN A 48 11.60 12.24 7.20
C GLN A 48 11.24 12.28 5.72
N LYS A 49 11.04 11.11 5.10
CA LYS A 49 10.60 11.00 3.70
C LYS A 49 9.24 11.68 3.49
N SER A 50 8.28 11.42 4.39
CA SER A 50 6.91 11.89 4.26
C SER A 50 6.71 13.35 4.67
N THR A 51 7.62 13.93 5.45
CA THR A 51 7.59 15.35 5.83
C THR A 51 8.48 16.24 4.93
N ASN A 52 9.21 15.67 3.99
CA ASN A 52 10.04 16.45 3.08
C ASN A 52 9.16 17.30 2.13
N PRO A 53 9.30 18.65 2.12
CA PRO A 53 8.45 19.51 1.32
C PRO A 53 8.46 19.20 -0.18
N ASN A 54 9.62 18.85 -0.75
CA ASN A 54 9.72 18.50 -2.16
C ASN A 54 8.93 17.21 -2.50
N ASN A 55 8.93 16.25 -1.58
CA ASN A 55 8.14 15.03 -1.76
C ASN A 55 6.64 15.32 -1.64
N ILE A 56 6.24 16.15 -0.69
CA ILE A 56 4.84 16.54 -0.49
C ILE A 56 4.33 17.26 -1.74
N ASP A 57 5.06 18.25 -2.24
CA ASP A 57 4.70 18.99 -3.43
C ASP A 57 4.53 18.06 -4.64
N LYS A 58 5.50 17.19 -4.88
CA LYS A 58 5.43 16.17 -5.93
C LYS A 58 4.19 15.28 -5.81
N TRP A 59 3.88 14.78 -4.61
CA TRP A 59 2.75 13.88 -4.40
C TRP A 59 1.39 14.56 -4.50
N MET A 60 1.29 15.81 -4.06
CA MET A 60 0.03 16.56 -4.05
C MET A 60 -0.27 17.20 -5.40
N ASN A 61 0.74 17.64 -6.13
CA ASN A 61 0.60 18.38 -7.38
C ASN A 61 0.93 17.52 -8.60
N ASP A 62 2.16 16.99 -8.71
CA ASP A 62 2.60 16.31 -9.93
C ASP A 62 1.98 14.91 -10.11
N GLU A 63 1.91 14.13 -9.04
CA GLU A 63 1.50 12.73 -9.09
C GLU A 63 0.04 12.49 -8.70
N SER A 64 -0.64 13.47 -8.10
CA SER A 64 -1.95 13.27 -7.50
C SER A 64 -3.01 12.80 -8.51
N ALA A 65 -3.10 13.47 -9.65
CA ALA A 65 -4.06 13.12 -10.70
C ALA A 65 -3.79 11.72 -11.28
N ILE A 66 -2.51 11.42 -11.59
CA ILE A 66 -2.09 10.13 -12.15
C ILE A 66 -2.40 8.99 -11.18
N LYS A 67 -2.13 9.18 -9.88
CA LYS A 67 -2.44 8.18 -8.86
C LYS A 67 -3.94 7.97 -8.67
N THR A 68 -4.71 9.06 -8.65
CA THR A 68 -6.17 8.99 -8.54
C THR A 68 -6.77 8.20 -9.71
N GLU A 69 -6.31 8.46 -10.94
CA GLU A 69 -6.73 7.70 -12.13
C GLU A 69 -6.32 6.23 -12.02
N GLY A 70 -5.08 5.94 -11.64
CA GLY A 70 -4.59 4.57 -11.46
C GLY A 70 -5.39 3.78 -10.42
N PHE A 71 -5.69 4.37 -9.26
CA PHE A 71 -6.55 3.74 -8.25
C PHE A 71 -7.98 3.56 -8.76
N SER A 72 -8.52 4.53 -9.48
CA SER A 72 -9.84 4.42 -10.10
C SER A 72 -9.91 3.24 -11.07
N GLU A 73 -8.89 3.05 -11.91
CA GLU A 73 -8.79 1.89 -12.79
C GLU A 73 -8.71 0.57 -12.01
N ILE A 74 -7.87 0.49 -10.98
CA ILE A 74 -7.72 -0.71 -10.15
C ILE A 74 -9.07 -1.08 -9.54
N PHE A 75 -9.75 -0.13 -8.91
CA PHE A 75 -11.03 -0.39 -8.27
C PHE A 75 -12.16 -0.66 -9.25
N ASN A 76 -12.15 -0.05 -10.45
CA ASN A 76 -13.11 -0.36 -11.51
C ASN A 76 -12.94 -1.78 -12.05
N ARG A 77 -11.70 -2.24 -12.27
CA ARG A 77 -11.42 -3.62 -12.69
C ARG A 77 -11.84 -4.65 -11.65
N ASN A 78 -11.85 -4.28 -10.39
CA ASN A 78 -12.22 -5.13 -9.26
C ASN A 78 -13.62 -4.83 -8.71
N HIS A 79 -14.48 -4.13 -9.47
CA HIS A 79 -15.81 -3.71 -9.03
C HIS A 79 -16.68 -4.85 -8.48
N PHE A 80 -16.54 -6.06 -9.03
CA PHE A 80 -17.28 -7.24 -8.57
C PHE A 80 -17.02 -7.55 -7.10
N TRP A 81 -15.76 -7.44 -6.66
CA TRP A 81 -15.36 -7.67 -5.26
C TRP A 81 -15.74 -6.50 -4.35
N LEU A 82 -15.79 -5.28 -4.89
CA LEU A 82 -16.08 -4.07 -4.14
C LEU A 82 -17.58 -3.83 -3.93
N ASN A 83 -18.43 -4.37 -4.78
CA ASN A 83 -19.85 -4.03 -4.89
C ASN A 83 -20.69 -4.24 -3.61
N LYS A 84 -20.18 -5.01 -2.64
CA LYS A 84 -20.85 -5.26 -1.34
C LYS A 84 -20.06 -4.74 -0.14
N LYS A 85 -18.94 -4.06 -0.37
CA LYS A 85 -18.07 -3.57 0.69
C LYS A 85 -18.58 -2.23 1.20
N LYS A 86 -18.50 -2.04 2.53
CA LYS A 86 -19.05 -0.87 3.21
C LYS A 86 -18.00 -0.07 3.96
N ASN A 87 -17.02 -0.77 4.58
CA ASN A 87 -16.00 -0.17 5.43
C ASN A 87 -14.61 -0.59 4.95
N ALA A 88 -13.88 0.35 4.41
CA ALA A 88 -12.55 0.14 3.89
C ALA A 88 -11.48 0.83 4.75
N ILE A 89 -10.29 0.21 4.77
CA ILE A 89 -9.08 0.85 5.28
C ILE A 89 -7.96 0.75 4.25
N CYS A 90 -7.27 1.87 4.01
CA CYS A 90 -6.10 1.95 3.14
C CYS A 90 -4.85 2.12 4.01
N LEU A 91 -3.96 1.14 4.00
CA LEU A 91 -2.78 1.09 4.86
C LEU A 91 -1.55 1.61 4.12
N GLY A 92 -0.87 2.63 4.70
CA GLY A 92 0.23 3.36 4.07
C GLY A 92 -0.25 4.33 3.00
N SER A 93 -1.42 4.92 3.21
CA SER A 93 -2.15 5.71 2.21
C SER A 93 -1.57 7.09 1.94
N ARG A 94 -0.59 7.53 2.71
CA ARG A 94 0.09 8.82 2.54
C ARG A 94 -0.90 9.98 2.34
N THR A 95 -1.06 10.46 1.10
CA THR A 95 -1.94 11.59 0.73
C THR A 95 -3.38 11.16 0.42
N GLY A 96 -3.72 9.87 0.47
CA GLY A 96 -5.08 9.36 0.50
C GLY A 96 -5.86 9.36 -0.82
N GLN A 97 -5.19 9.34 -1.99
CA GLN A 97 -5.90 9.30 -3.28
C GLN A 97 -6.78 8.05 -3.42
N GLU A 98 -6.30 6.88 -2.98
CA GLU A 98 -7.07 5.62 -2.95
C GLU A 98 -8.29 5.72 -2.04
N VAL A 99 -8.14 6.40 -0.89
CA VAL A 99 -9.26 6.64 0.04
C VAL A 99 -10.34 7.48 -0.62
N LYS A 100 -9.92 8.59 -1.26
CA LYS A 100 -10.84 9.47 -1.99
C LYS A 100 -11.60 8.69 -3.06
N VAL A 101 -10.92 7.86 -3.85
CA VAL A 101 -11.58 7.06 -4.91
C VAL A 101 -12.59 6.06 -4.32
N LEU A 102 -12.30 5.44 -3.18
CA LEU A 102 -13.26 4.55 -2.51
C LEU A 102 -14.47 5.31 -1.96
N LEU A 103 -14.25 6.49 -1.37
CA LEU A 103 -15.34 7.37 -0.92
C LEU A 103 -16.23 7.82 -2.08
N ASP A 104 -15.65 8.21 -3.22
CA ASP A 104 -16.38 8.59 -4.45
C ASP A 104 -17.23 7.41 -5.00
N LYS A 105 -16.86 6.17 -4.67
CA LYS A 105 -17.63 4.94 -4.98
C LYS A 105 -18.68 4.58 -3.92
N GLY A 106 -18.85 5.39 -2.89
CA GLY A 106 -19.82 5.16 -1.82
C GLY A 106 -19.37 4.15 -0.75
N ILE A 107 -18.09 3.80 -0.72
CA ILE A 107 -17.50 2.95 0.32
C ILE A 107 -16.96 3.87 1.42
N ASN A 108 -17.37 3.65 2.68
CA ASN A 108 -16.83 4.36 3.83
C ASN A 108 -15.35 3.97 4.02
N ALA A 109 -14.43 4.82 3.64
CA ALA A 109 -13.01 4.52 3.60
C ALA A 109 -12.20 5.50 4.46
N ILE A 110 -11.15 4.99 5.08
CA ILE A 110 -10.17 5.76 5.82
C ILE A 110 -8.76 5.30 5.49
N GLY A 111 -7.82 6.23 5.42
CA GLY A 111 -6.40 5.93 5.28
C GLY A 111 -5.67 5.91 6.61
N VAL A 112 -4.56 5.19 6.65
CA VAL A 112 -3.63 5.18 7.79
C VAL A 112 -2.22 5.36 7.28
N ASP A 113 -1.50 6.30 7.86
CA ASP A 113 -0.07 6.51 7.62
C ASP A 113 0.62 7.02 8.89
N ILE A 114 1.93 6.84 8.98
CA ILE A 114 2.75 7.38 10.08
C ILE A 114 2.90 8.90 10.01
N VAL A 115 2.55 9.52 8.87
CA VAL A 115 2.40 10.96 8.67
C VAL A 115 1.04 11.22 8.06
N PRO A 116 0.06 11.67 8.86
CA PRO A 116 -1.32 11.85 8.37
C PRO A 116 -1.43 13.05 7.42
N PHE A 117 -2.31 12.91 6.44
CA PHE A 117 -2.73 13.97 5.53
C PHE A 117 -4.26 14.09 5.54
N PRO A 118 -4.84 14.85 6.49
CA PRO A 118 -6.28 15.06 6.56
C PRO A 118 -6.85 15.66 5.26
N PRO A 119 -8.11 15.36 4.91
CA PRO A 119 -9.09 14.63 5.71
C PRO A 119 -9.08 13.10 5.51
N TYR A 120 -8.23 12.58 4.61
CA TYR A 120 -8.32 11.19 4.15
C TYR A 120 -7.49 10.20 4.98
N THR A 121 -6.47 10.68 5.69
CA THR A 121 -5.50 9.80 6.34
C THR A 121 -5.33 10.14 7.81
N ASP A 122 -5.52 9.14 8.66
CA ASP A 122 -5.26 9.18 10.11
C ASP A 122 -3.82 8.80 10.43
N LEU A 123 -3.34 9.30 11.56
CA LEU A 123 -2.08 8.85 12.16
C LEU A 123 -2.21 7.41 12.64
N GLY A 124 -1.33 6.54 12.18
CA GLY A 124 -1.24 5.16 12.65
C GLY A 124 -0.04 4.42 12.11
N ASP A 125 0.29 3.36 12.81
CA ASP A 125 1.35 2.42 12.45
C ASP A 125 0.72 1.13 11.92
N ILE A 126 1.10 0.71 10.73
CA ILE A 126 0.60 -0.51 10.07
C ILE A 126 0.92 -1.79 10.86
N HIS A 127 1.92 -1.74 11.75
CA HIS A 127 2.31 -2.87 12.61
C HIS A 127 1.62 -2.85 13.98
N ASN A 128 0.83 -1.79 14.27
CA ASN A 128 0.09 -1.64 15.53
C ASN A 128 -1.11 -0.73 15.32
N LEU A 129 -2.15 -1.25 14.68
CA LEU A 129 -3.33 -0.48 14.30
C LEU A 129 -4.27 -0.26 15.50
N LYS A 130 -4.73 0.97 15.68
CA LYS A 130 -5.65 1.37 16.78
C LYS A 130 -7.08 0.85 16.64
N TYR A 131 -7.41 0.19 15.53
CA TYR A 131 -8.76 -0.28 15.25
C TYR A 131 -9.07 -1.59 15.96
N LYS A 132 -10.35 -1.80 16.28
CA LYS A 132 -10.84 -3.06 16.84
C LYS A 132 -10.70 -4.21 15.84
N SER A 133 -10.61 -5.43 16.35
CA SER A 133 -10.66 -6.64 15.52
C SER A 133 -11.99 -6.69 14.75
N LYS A 134 -11.96 -7.26 13.54
CA LYS A 134 -13.14 -7.49 12.70
C LYS A 134 -13.94 -6.21 12.43
N THR A 135 -13.27 -5.16 11.95
CA THR A 135 -13.88 -3.85 11.68
C THR A 135 -14.10 -3.61 10.19
N PHE A 136 -13.18 -4.06 9.33
CA PHE A 136 -13.18 -3.72 7.92
C PHE A 136 -13.49 -4.91 7.02
N ASP A 137 -14.26 -4.67 5.98
CA ASP A 137 -14.59 -5.65 4.94
C ASP A 137 -13.77 -5.45 3.65
N LEU A 138 -12.99 -4.38 3.59
CA LEU A 138 -11.99 -4.12 2.56
C LEU A 138 -10.72 -3.56 3.20
N ILE A 139 -9.59 -4.19 2.91
CA ILE A 139 -8.26 -3.71 3.29
C ILE A 139 -7.45 -3.53 2.03
N PHE A 140 -7.02 -2.32 1.77
CA PHE A 140 -6.18 -2.00 0.61
C PHE A 140 -4.79 -1.57 1.07
N THR A 141 -3.77 -2.09 0.42
CA THR A 141 -2.38 -1.65 0.61
C THR A 141 -1.55 -1.88 -0.65
N ASN A 142 -0.59 -1.01 -0.87
CA ASN A 142 0.42 -1.12 -1.94
C ASN A 142 1.84 -0.90 -1.41
N ILE A 143 2.03 -1.08 -0.09
CA ILE A 143 3.31 -0.81 0.60
C ILE A 143 3.89 -2.04 1.32
N MET A 144 3.44 -3.23 0.98
CA MET A 144 3.91 -4.46 1.62
C MET A 144 5.44 -4.61 1.55
N ASP A 145 6.03 -4.24 0.43
CA ASP A 145 7.47 -4.23 0.17
C ASP A 145 8.25 -3.15 0.96
N HIS A 146 7.55 -2.23 1.61
CA HIS A 146 8.13 -1.20 2.47
C HIS A 146 8.05 -1.53 3.96
N SER A 147 7.35 -2.61 4.33
CA SER A 147 7.22 -3.01 5.72
C SER A 147 8.52 -3.61 6.26
N ILE A 148 8.96 -3.15 7.43
CA ILE A 148 10.11 -3.75 8.14
C ILE A 148 9.78 -5.12 8.76
N ASN A 149 8.50 -5.36 9.02
CA ASN A 149 8.00 -6.62 9.57
C ASN A 149 6.70 -7.03 8.85
N PRO A 150 6.81 -7.65 7.65
CA PRO A 150 5.66 -8.06 6.86
C PRO A 150 4.74 -9.04 7.59
N GLU A 151 5.29 -9.93 8.43
CA GLU A 151 4.50 -10.88 9.21
C GLU A 151 3.57 -10.15 10.19
N LYS A 152 4.11 -9.24 10.98
CA LYS A 152 3.30 -8.44 11.91
C LYS A 152 2.28 -7.57 11.19
N PHE A 153 2.64 -7.04 10.03
CA PHE A 153 1.71 -6.29 9.17
C PHE A 153 0.55 -7.18 8.72
N CYS A 154 0.81 -8.39 8.23
CA CYS A 154 -0.24 -9.34 7.87
C CYS A 154 -1.12 -9.72 9.08
N GLN A 155 -0.54 -9.97 10.25
CA GLN A 155 -1.30 -10.26 11.49
C GLN A 155 -2.25 -9.12 11.85
N GLU A 156 -1.84 -7.87 11.71
CA GLU A 156 -2.70 -6.72 11.95
C GLU A 156 -3.83 -6.62 10.91
N MET A 157 -3.54 -6.86 9.61
CA MET A 157 -4.59 -6.92 8.58
C MET A 157 -5.60 -8.03 8.88
N GLU A 158 -5.16 -9.23 9.21
CA GLU A 158 -6.03 -10.35 9.59
C GLU A 158 -6.87 -10.02 10.82
N ARG A 159 -6.28 -9.39 11.83
CA ARG A 159 -6.97 -9.01 13.07
C ARG A 159 -8.14 -8.05 12.81
N ILE A 160 -7.92 -7.02 11.99
CA ILE A 160 -8.94 -5.99 11.72
C ILE A 160 -9.95 -6.40 10.64
N ALA A 161 -9.66 -7.44 9.86
CA ALA A 161 -10.55 -7.98 8.82
C ALA A 161 -11.75 -8.70 9.42
N ILE A 162 -12.94 -8.48 8.86
CA ILE A 162 -14.10 -9.35 9.14
C ILE A 162 -13.99 -10.65 8.34
N SER A 163 -14.78 -11.67 8.69
CA SER A 163 -14.86 -12.87 7.87
C SER A 163 -15.37 -12.55 6.45
N GLY A 164 -14.64 -12.99 5.44
CA GLY A 164 -14.93 -12.69 4.04
C GLY A 164 -14.51 -11.29 3.56
N ALA A 165 -13.65 -10.60 4.33
CA ALA A 165 -12.96 -9.40 3.84
C ALA A 165 -12.06 -9.71 2.64
N ILE A 166 -11.77 -8.71 1.84
CA ILE A 166 -10.79 -8.72 0.74
C ILE A 166 -9.81 -7.59 0.90
#